data_b623c2dbb01499f4853de79e8c4c0d35
#
_entry.id   b623c2dbb01499f4853de79e8c4c0d35
#
_cell.length_a   1.000
_cell.length_b   1.000
_cell.length_c   1.000
_cell.angle_alpha   90.00
_cell.angle_beta   90.00
_cell.angle_gamma   90.00
#
_symmetry.space_group_name_H-M   'P 1'
#
loop_
_entity.id
_entity.type
_entity.pdbx_description
1 polymer ?
#
loop_
_entity_poly.entity_id
_entity_poly.type
_entity_poly.pdbx_seq_one_letter_code
_entity_poly.pdbx_strand_id
1 'polypeptide(L)'
;MFNLFKKKQIPSINHQHKNLLISLPLNWKYEFEEGDQEACFDPKSQSTLRLNVIKVTPPEGKTPEENIKDLTVNQPYVTTSKGYLLTKPAYRESLEDGNNITLVTWKLINYDGDEKTIAVLSYTVLSEEKDSEQEKEIFNLLENSLQNSELLN
;
A
#
# COMPACT_ATOMS: atom_id res chain seq x y z
N MET A 1 13.08 15.24 -32.37
CA MET A 1 13.86 14.90 -31.21
C MET A 1 13.38 13.66 -30.49
N PHE A 2 14.29 12.79 -30.18
CA PHE A 2 13.92 11.61 -29.52
C PHE A 2 13.83 11.78 -28.05
N ASN A 3 12.94 11.09 -27.37
CA ASN A 3 12.85 10.97 -25.95
C ASN A 3 13.62 9.76 -25.46
N LEU A 4 14.92 9.81 -25.63
CA LEU A 4 15.80 8.71 -25.22
C LEU A 4 15.72 8.39 -23.73
N PHE A 5 15.30 9.37 -22.93
CA PHE A 5 15.22 9.25 -21.47
C PHE A 5 13.82 9.09 -20.96
N LYS A 6 12.84 8.90 -21.85
CA LYS A 6 11.47 8.68 -21.43
C LYS A 6 11.37 7.33 -20.71
N LYS A 7 11.08 7.35 -19.42
CA LYS A 7 10.89 6.13 -18.66
C LYS A 7 9.73 5.34 -19.23
N LYS A 8 9.96 4.06 -19.47
CA LYS A 8 8.91 3.15 -19.88
C LYS A 8 7.93 3.00 -18.71
N GLN A 9 6.68 3.39 -18.90
CA GLN A 9 5.67 3.22 -17.86
C GLN A 9 5.27 1.75 -17.79
N ILE A 10 5.10 1.27 -16.56
CA ILE A 10 4.58 -0.07 -16.31
C ILE A 10 3.08 -0.05 -16.58
N PRO A 11 2.57 -0.89 -17.50
CA PRO A 11 1.13 -0.96 -17.70
C PRO A 11 0.42 -1.38 -16.42
N SER A 12 -0.69 -0.73 -16.12
CA SER A 12 -1.44 -1.00 -14.90
C SER A 12 -2.94 -1.14 -15.20
N ILE A 13 -3.65 -1.75 -14.27
CA ILE A 13 -5.09 -1.93 -14.34
C ILE A 13 -5.66 -1.68 -12.95
N ASN A 14 -6.91 -1.19 -12.91
CA ASN A 14 -7.61 -1.01 -11.65
C ASN A 14 -7.97 -2.36 -11.05
N HIS A 15 -7.64 -2.52 -9.78
CA HIS A 15 -7.96 -3.71 -9.00
C HIS A 15 -8.77 -3.29 -7.78
N GLN A 16 -9.79 -4.06 -7.46
CA GLN A 16 -10.63 -3.81 -6.29
C GLN A 16 -10.47 -4.93 -5.28
N HIS A 17 -10.09 -4.55 -4.06
CA HIS A 17 -10.09 -5.45 -2.91
C HIS A 17 -11.03 -4.85 -1.85
N LYS A 18 -12.15 -5.54 -1.58
CA LYS A 18 -13.22 -4.97 -0.76
C LYS A 18 -13.59 -3.59 -1.31
N ASN A 19 -13.55 -2.54 -0.50
CA ASN A 19 -13.85 -1.18 -0.97
C ASN A 19 -12.62 -0.37 -1.40
N LEU A 20 -11.43 -0.97 -1.42
CA LEU A 20 -10.23 -0.33 -1.93
C LEU A 20 -10.14 -0.51 -3.44
N LEU A 21 -10.03 0.60 -4.16
CA LEU A 21 -9.78 0.60 -5.60
C LEU A 21 -8.39 1.18 -5.83
N ILE A 22 -7.49 0.37 -6.40
CA ILE A 22 -6.08 0.72 -6.58
C ILE A 22 -5.58 0.24 -7.95
N SER A 23 -4.70 1.01 -8.58
CA SER A 23 -4.05 0.60 -9.83
C SER A 23 -2.81 -0.23 -9.53
N LEU A 24 -2.74 -1.43 -10.12
CA LEU A 24 -1.62 -2.36 -9.94
C LEU A 24 -1.11 -2.82 -11.30
N PRO A 25 0.13 -3.35 -11.38
CA PRO A 25 0.66 -3.82 -12.66
C PRO A 25 -0.25 -4.84 -13.33
N LEU A 26 -0.42 -4.71 -14.64
CA LEU A 26 -1.36 -5.51 -15.43
C LEU A 26 -1.08 -7.01 -15.36
N ASN A 27 0.18 -7.40 -15.28
CA ASN A 27 0.59 -8.80 -15.32
C ASN A 27 0.61 -9.49 -13.95
N TRP A 28 0.20 -8.79 -12.90
CA TRP A 28 0.18 -9.38 -11.57
C TRP A 28 -0.94 -10.40 -11.41
N LYS A 29 -0.70 -11.39 -10.55
CA LYS A 29 -1.67 -12.40 -10.13
C LYS A 29 -2.20 -12.06 -8.75
N TYR A 30 -3.35 -12.63 -8.40
CA TYR A 30 -4.05 -12.34 -7.15
C TYR A 30 -4.47 -13.64 -6.49
N GLU A 31 -4.21 -13.75 -5.18
CA GLU A 31 -4.61 -14.91 -4.38
C GLU A 31 -5.15 -14.45 -3.04
N PHE A 32 -6.31 -14.99 -2.65
CA PHE A 32 -6.83 -14.72 -1.31
C PHE A 32 -6.12 -15.59 -0.30
N GLU A 33 -5.80 -14.99 0.85
CA GLU A 33 -5.15 -15.65 1.97
C GLU A 33 -6.08 -15.63 3.18
N GLU A 34 -5.70 -16.30 4.26
CA GLU A 34 -6.47 -16.29 5.50
C GLU A 34 -6.64 -14.86 6.04
N GLY A 35 -7.76 -14.60 6.71
CA GLY A 35 -8.03 -13.28 7.30
C GLY A 35 -8.50 -12.26 6.28
N ASP A 36 -9.09 -12.68 5.15
CA ASP A 36 -9.58 -11.78 4.09
C ASP A 36 -8.50 -10.91 3.47
N GLN A 37 -7.26 -11.33 3.54
CA GLN A 37 -6.12 -10.66 2.96
C GLN A 37 -5.92 -11.14 1.52
N GLU A 38 -5.52 -10.25 0.64
CA GLU A 38 -5.23 -10.60 -0.76
C GLU A 38 -3.76 -10.37 -1.07
N ALA A 39 -3.10 -11.38 -1.64
CA ALA A 39 -1.73 -11.28 -2.12
C ALA A 39 -1.73 -10.96 -3.61
N CYS A 40 -0.96 -9.96 -3.99
CA CYS A 40 -0.84 -9.48 -5.37
C CYS A 40 0.63 -9.54 -5.75
N PHE A 41 0.95 -10.19 -6.86
CA PHE A 41 2.36 -10.45 -7.17
C PHE A 41 2.59 -10.73 -8.66
N ASP A 42 3.81 -10.46 -9.10
CA ASP A 42 4.30 -10.93 -10.40
C ASP A 42 4.80 -12.36 -10.21
N PRO A 43 4.26 -13.36 -10.95
CA PRO A 43 4.71 -14.75 -10.82
C PRO A 43 6.21 -14.95 -11.06
N LYS A 44 6.86 -14.02 -11.75
CA LYS A 44 8.30 -14.08 -12.04
C LYS A 44 9.14 -13.43 -10.95
N SER A 45 8.52 -12.80 -9.95
CA SER A 45 9.18 -12.11 -8.87
C SER A 45 8.94 -12.83 -7.55
N GLN A 46 9.81 -12.58 -6.57
CA GLN A 46 9.59 -13.07 -5.21
C GLN A 46 8.95 -12.02 -4.31
N SER A 47 8.62 -10.86 -4.88
CA SER A 47 7.99 -9.77 -4.13
C SER A 47 6.49 -9.93 -4.12
N THR A 48 5.85 -9.55 -3.00
CA THR A 48 4.41 -9.69 -2.83
C THR A 48 3.85 -8.48 -2.13
N LEU A 49 2.78 -7.92 -2.72
CA LEU A 49 1.97 -6.89 -2.07
C LEU A 49 0.75 -7.56 -1.43
N ARG A 50 0.52 -7.27 -0.16
CA ARG A 50 -0.67 -7.76 0.54
C ARG A 50 -1.60 -6.62 0.88
N LEU A 51 -2.87 -6.82 0.56
CA LEU A 51 -3.93 -5.84 0.78
C LEU A 51 -4.84 -6.32 1.89
N ASN A 52 -5.12 -5.45 2.85
CA ASN A 52 -6.07 -5.70 3.91
C ASN A 52 -6.86 -4.43 4.18
N VAL A 53 -8.18 -4.55 4.28
CA VAL A 53 -9.06 -3.40 4.57
C VAL A 53 -9.85 -3.71 5.82
N ILE A 54 -9.76 -2.80 6.79
CA ILE A 54 -10.48 -2.93 8.06
C ILE A 54 -11.30 -1.68 8.32
N LYS A 55 -12.33 -1.83 9.15
CA LYS A 55 -13.15 -0.72 9.61
C LYS A 55 -13.01 -0.62 11.12
N VAL A 56 -12.85 0.61 11.58
CA VAL A 56 -12.58 0.89 13.00
C VAL A 56 -13.51 1.99 13.47
N THR A 57 -14.16 1.77 14.61
CA THR A 57 -14.90 2.82 15.31
C THR A 57 -14.00 3.34 16.43
N PRO A 58 -13.50 4.58 16.35
CA PRO A 58 -12.66 5.11 17.42
C PRO A 58 -13.39 5.16 18.75
N PRO A 59 -12.66 4.98 19.86
CA PRO A 59 -13.28 5.06 21.19
C PRO A 59 -13.79 6.47 21.47
N GLU A 60 -14.86 6.55 22.26
CA GLU A 60 -15.42 7.84 22.69
C GLU A 60 -14.44 8.57 23.60
N GLY A 61 -14.57 9.89 23.63
CA GLY A 61 -13.80 10.74 24.54
C GLY A 61 -12.43 11.17 24.05
N LYS A 62 -12.05 10.78 22.83
CA LYS A 62 -10.80 11.21 22.23
C LYS A 62 -11.03 12.34 21.23
N THR A 63 -10.06 13.25 21.14
CA THR A 63 -10.10 14.32 20.14
C THR A 63 -9.80 13.76 18.74
N PRO A 64 -10.21 14.47 17.65
CA PRO A 64 -9.82 14.05 16.31
C PRO A 64 -8.31 13.87 16.13
N GLU A 65 -7.49 14.74 16.71
CA GLU A 65 -6.04 14.64 16.65
C GLU A 65 -5.52 13.38 17.32
N GLU A 66 -6.08 13.01 18.49
CA GLU A 66 -5.73 11.78 19.18
C GLU A 66 -6.09 10.55 18.36
N ASN A 67 -7.27 10.55 17.74
CA ASN A 67 -7.71 9.46 16.88
C ASN A 67 -6.79 9.30 15.67
N ILE A 68 -6.38 10.39 15.04
CA ILE A 68 -5.45 10.35 13.91
C ILE A 68 -4.11 9.77 14.34
N LYS A 69 -3.59 10.16 15.49
CA LYS A 69 -2.34 9.61 16.02
C LYS A 69 -2.44 8.09 16.24
N ASP A 70 -3.56 7.64 16.80
CA ASP A 70 -3.80 6.21 17.04
C ASP A 70 -3.87 5.44 15.72
N LEU A 71 -4.63 5.94 14.75
CA LEU A 71 -4.83 5.26 13.46
C LEU A 71 -3.55 5.21 12.64
N THR A 72 -2.74 6.26 12.69
CA THR A 72 -1.46 6.31 11.96
C THR A 72 -0.30 5.71 12.75
N VAL A 73 -0.51 5.35 14.02
CA VAL A 73 0.53 4.88 14.94
C VAL A 73 1.69 5.88 15.00
N ASN A 74 1.34 7.18 15.10
CA ASN A 74 2.27 8.30 15.13
C ASN A 74 3.19 8.39 13.90
N GLN A 75 2.85 7.73 12.80
CA GLN A 75 3.62 7.83 11.56
C GLN A 75 3.28 9.11 10.82
N PRO A 76 4.27 9.73 10.16
CA PRO A 76 4.00 10.88 9.29
C PRO A 76 3.03 10.49 8.18
N TYR A 77 2.19 11.43 7.75
CA TYR A 77 1.22 11.19 6.70
C TYR A 77 1.05 12.43 5.83
N VAL A 78 0.47 12.23 4.67
CA VAL A 78 0.02 13.31 3.78
C VAL A 78 -1.47 13.12 3.52
N THR A 79 -2.14 14.19 3.10
CA THR A 79 -3.54 14.12 2.68
C THR A 79 -3.58 13.97 1.16
N THR A 80 -4.28 12.96 0.67
CA THR A 80 -4.41 12.73 -0.77
C THR A 80 -5.41 13.73 -1.38
N SER A 81 -5.45 13.79 -2.72
CA SER A 81 -6.41 14.65 -3.43
C SER A 81 -7.87 14.29 -3.12
N LYS A 82 -8.12 13.08 -2.66
CA LYS A 82 -9.46 12.62 -2.28
C LYS A 82 -9.78 12.82 -0.80
N GLY A 83 -8.87 13.44 -0.07
CA GLY A 83 -9.07 13.75 1.34
C GLY A 83 -8.71 12.62 2.29
N TYR A 84 -8.12 11.53 1.80
CA TYR A 84 -7.67 10.45 2.67
C TYR A 84 -6.32 10.77 3.29
N LEU A 85 -6.03 10.14 4.44
CA LEU A 85 -4.71 10.22 5.06
C LEU A 85 -3.88 9.04 4.53
N LEU A 86 -2.71 9.33 3.98
CA LEU A 86 -1.78 8.30 3.50
C LEU A 86 -0.49 8.40 4.31
N THR A 87 -0.16 7.36 5.07
CA THR A 87 1.07 7.34 5.86
C THR A 87 2.28 7.24 4.94
N LYS A 88 3.39 7.84 5.36
CA LYS A 88 4.67 7.62 4.71
C LYS A 88 5.05 6.15 4.86
N PRO A 89 5.80 5.57 3.91
CA PRO A 89 6.15 4.17 4.01
C PRO A 89 6.99 3.88 5.26
N ALA A 90 6.63 2.83 5.97
CA ALA A 90 7.37 2.34 7.13
C ALA A 90 8.13 1.09 6.71
N TYR A 91 9.40 1.02 7.09
CA TYR A 91 10.30 -0.07 6.69
C TYR A 91 10.65 -0.93 7.90
N ARG A 92 10.61 -2.23 7.69
CA ARG A 92 11.07 -3.19 8.71
C ARG A 92 11.82 -4.31 8.02
N GLU A 93 12.93 -4.73 8.60
CA GLU A 93 13.69 -5.88 8.12
C GLU A 93 13.43 -7.08 9.00
N SER A 94 13.42 -8.25 8.39
CA SER A 94 13.10 -9.51 9.05
C SER A 94 13.86 -10.63 8.36
N LEU A 95 13.99 -11.75 9.04
CA LEU A 95 14.57 -12.97 8.50
C LEU A 95 13.46 -14.00 8.35
N GLU A 96 13.23 -14.47 7.13
CA GLU A 96 12.23 -15.51 6.83
C GLU A 96 12.87 -16.61 5.99
N ASP A 97 12.77 -17.85 6.44
CA ASP A 97 13.31 -19.03 5.73
C ASP A 97 14.76 -18.84 5.29
N GLY A 98 15.58 -18.20 6.15
CA GLY A 98 16.97 -17.95 5.86
C GLY A 98 17.25 -16.75 4.95
N ASN A 99 16.21 -16.04 4.51
CA ASN A 99 16.35 -14.88 3.66
C ASN A 99 16.05 -13.58 4.41
N ASN A 100 16.87 -12.56 4.19
CA ASN A 100 16.58 -11.24 4.68
C ASN A 100 15.54 -10.58 3.79
N ILE A 101 14.43 -10.17 4.39
CA ILE A 101 13.37 -9.47 3.69
C ILE A 101 13.19 -8.06 4.25
N THR A 102 12.73 -7.16 3.37
CA THR A 102 12.30 -5.83 3.75
C THR A 102 10.80 -5.74 3.58
N LEU A 103 10.12 -5.34 4.64
CA LEU A 103 8.67 -5.13 4.62
C LEU A 103 8.42 -3.64 4.61
N VAL A 104 7.66 -3.18 3.60
CA VAL A 104 7.27 -1.78 3.47
C VAL A 104 5.76 -1.70 3.67
N THR A 105 5.32 -0.85 4.59
CA THR A 105 3.90 -0.76 4.94
C THR A 105 3.39 0.65 4.76
N TRP A 106 2.20 0.76 4.16
CA TRP A 106 1.43 2.00 4.04
C TRP A 106 0.05 1.80 4.64
N LYS A 107 -0.54 2.89 5.12
CA LYS A 107 -1.94 2.93 5.52
C LYS A 107 -2.63 4.05 4.77
N LEU A 108 -3.75 3.73 4.14
CA LEU A 108 -4.63 4.70 3.51
C LEU A 108 -5.91 4.75 4.34
N ILE A 109 -6.23 5.91 4.89
CA ILE A 109 -7.29 6.04 5.89
C ILE A 109 -8.35 7.01 5.41
N ASN A 110 -9.59 6.53 5.30
CA ASN A 110 -10.74 7.41 5.15
C ASN A 110 -11.25 7.75 6.54
N TYR A 111 -11.04 9.00 6.94
CA TYR A 111 -11.35 9.49 8.27
C TYR A 111 -12.78 10.03 8.39
N ASP A 112 -13.54 10.11 7.29
CA ASP A 112 -14.88 10.64 7.32
C ASP A 112 -15.86 9.64 7.96
N GLY A 113 -16.88 10.20 8.63
CA GLY A 113 -17.91 9.40 9.28
C GLY A 113 -17.50 8.82 10.62
N ASP A 114 -18.42 8.12 11.26
CA ASP A 114 -18.20 7.52 12.59
C ASP A 114 -17.30 6.30 12.50
N GLU A 115 -17.44 5.53 11.44
CA GLU A 115 -16.61 4.36 11.19
C GLU A 115 -15.51 4.73 10.21
N LYS A 116 -14.25 4.51 10.61
CA LYS A 116 -13.08 4.82 9.80
C LYS A 116 -12.70 3.59 8.99
N THR A 117 -12.31 3.78 7.74
CA THR A 117 -11.83 2.70 6.88
C THR A 117 -10.34 2.83 6.72
N ILE A 118 -9.62 1.72 6.95
CA ILE A 118 -8.17 1.68 6.84
C ILE A 118 -7.79 0.58 5.86
N ALA A 119 -7.12 0.96 4.78
CA ALA A 119 -6.46 0.00 3.90
C ALA A 119 -5.00 -0.10 4.33
N VAL A 120 -4.57 -1.31 4.68
CA VAL A 120 -3.19 -1.59 5.04
C VAL A 120 -2.55 -2.33 3.87
N LEU A 121 -1.48 -1.78 3.35
CA LEU A 121 -0.74 -2.35 2.24
C LEU A 121 0.66 -2.68 2.71
N SER A 122 1.08 -3.93 2.50
CA SER A 122 2.40 -4.42 2.90
C SER A 122 3.10 -5.01 1.69
N TYR A 123 4.27 -4.47 1.34
CA TYR A 123 5.06 -4.97 0.23
C TYR A 123 6.32 -5.65 0.77
N THR A 124 6.46 -6.94 0.49
CA THR A 124 7.60 -7.75 0.93
C THR A 124 8.55 -7.91 -0.24
N VAL A 125 9.82 -7.57 -0.05
CA VAL A 125 10.86 -7.69 -1.04
C VAL A 125 12.11 -8.28 -0.40
N LEU A 126 12.87 -9.08 -1.16
CA LEU A 126 14.18 -9.54 -0.69
C LEU A 126 15.07 -8.32 -0.46
N SER A 127 15.70 -8.23 0.70
CA SER A 127 16.50 -7.05 1.06
C SER A 127 17.62 -6.78 0.05
N GLU A 128 18.21 -7.83 -0.51
CA GLU A 128 19.25 -7.70 -1.54
C GLU A 128 18.74 -7.13 -2.86
N GLU A 129 17.43 -7.16 -3.11
CA GLU A 129 16.83 -6.68 -4.36
C GLU A 129 16.08 -5.35 -4.22
N LYS A 130 15.92 -4.85 -3.01
CA LYS A 130 15.10 -3.65 -2.76
C LYS A 130 15.58 -2.41 -3.52
N ASP A 131 16.87 -2.32 -3.82
CA ASP A 131 17.45 -1.17 -4.54
C ASP A 131 17.64 -1.44 -6.02
N SER A 132 17.16 -2.59 -6.55
CA SER A 132 17.21 -2.86 -7.98
C SER A 132 16.32 -1.89 -8.76
N GLU A 133 16.65 -1.65 -10.03
CA GLU A 133 15.85 -0.75 -10.86
C GLU A 133 14.40 -1.23 -10.97
N GLN A 134 14.18 -2.53 -11.12
CA GLN A 134 12.85 -3.09 -11.22
C GLN A 134 12.04 -2.83 -9.94
N GLU A 135 12.61 -3.05 -8.77
CA GLU A 135 11.91 -2.83 -7.51
C GLU A 135 11.65 -1.35 -7.26
N LYS A 136 12.58 -0.47 -7.66
CA LYS A 136 12.35 0.98 -7.58
C LYS A 136 11.18 1.42 -8.45
N GLU A 137 11.06 0.86 -9.65
CA GLU A 137 9.94 1.18 -10.54
C GLU A 137 8.60 0.72 -9.94
N ILE A 138 8.57 -0.48 -9.37
CA ILE A 138 7.37 -1.01 -8.69
C ILE A 138 7.04 -0.13 -7.49
N PHE A 139 8.02 0.22 -6.67
CA PHE A 139 7.81 1.07 -5.51
C PHE A 139 7.22 2.43 -5.91
N ASN A 140 7.76 3.05 -6.95
CA ASN A 140 7.25 4.33 -7.45
C ASN A 140 5.82 4.19 -7.98
N LEU A 141 5.52 3.10 -8.65
CA LEU A 141 4.16 2.82 -9.12
C LEU A 141 3.19 2.70 -7.93
N LEU A 142 3.58 1.96 -6.89
CA LEU A 142 2.75 1.78 -5.70
C LEU A 142 2.50 3.11 -4.98
N GLU A 143 3.54 3.93 -4.81
CA GLU A 143 3.39 5.25 -4.19
C GLU A 143 2.42 6.12 -4.97
N ASN A 144 2.55 6.14 -6.28
CA ASN A 144 1.67 6.91 -7.16
C ASN A 144 0.24 6.37 -7.12
N SER A 145 0.09 5.06 -7.16
CA SER A 145 -1.22 4.42 -7.12
C SER A 145 -1.95 4.70 -5.81
N LEU A 146 -1.23 4.71 -4.70
CA LEU A 146 -1.81 5.02 -3.40
C LEU A 146 -2.31 6.46 -3.32
N GLN A 147 -1.58 7.41 -3.92
CA GLN A 147 -2.02 8.82 -3.97
C GLN A 147 -3.35 8.97 -4.71
N ASN A 148 -3.65 8.08 -5.64
CA ASN A 148 -4.83 8.14 -6.49
C ASN A 148 -5.88 7.08 -6.17
N SER A 149 -5.66 6.27 -5.14
CA SER A 149 -6.58 5.21 -4.74
C SER A 149 -7.86 5.75 -4.15
N GLU A 150 -8.91 4.94 -4.22
CA GLU A 150 -10.22 5.26 -3.66
C GLU A 150 -10.64 4.22 -2.63
N LEU A 151 -11.33 4.68 -1.60
CA LEU A 151 -12.04 3.84 -0.65
C LEU A 151 -13.53 4.02 -0.91
N LEU A 152 -14.11 3.06 -1.61
CA LEU A 152 -15.52 3.13 -2.02
C LEU A 152 -16.45 2.91 -0.82
N ASN A 153 -17.60 3.56 -0.85
CA ASN A 153 -18.59 3.40 0.23
C ASN A 153 -19.46 2.18 0.03
#